data_ba64ca888aa6f5bea737a33a71e0fce8
#
_entry.id   ba64ca888aa6f5bea737a33a71e0fce8
#
_cell.length_a   1.000
_cell.length_b   1.000
_cell.length_c   1.000
_cell.angle_alpha   90.00
_cell.angle_beta   90.00
_cell.angle_gamma   90.00
#
_symmetry.space_group_name_H-M   'P 1'
#
loop_
_entity.id
_entity.type
_entity.pdbx_description
1 polymer ?
#
loop_
_entity_poly.entity_id
_entity_poly.type
_entity_poly.pdbx_seq_one_letter_code
_entity_poly.pdbx_strand_id
1 'polypeptide(L)'
;MLDTQGQAKEYSREYLQGLVKGWMEAFEVEVNLELQESLLVEEAYELIYVVLKHQGPTIEAISEFLKEAADVYFVLFGYFQMAEETGEIVSISDNTKEVLYTVFEMVAQIVLLDPVVNDQIFGEAFERVVASNMTKLGDAGKPVRNEAGKIMKGSNYVAPYLIDLAERLSKSIN
;
A
#
# COMPACT_ATOMS: atom_id res chain seq x y z
N MET A 1 -0.30 0.49 18.33
CA MET A 1 -1.17 -0.63 18.79
C MET A 1 -0.32 -1.60 19.58
N LEU A 2 -0.81 -2.22 20.64
CA LEU A 2 -0.09 -3.27 21.34
C LEU A 2 -0.48 -4.62 20.74
N ASP A 3 0.47 -5.56 20.69
CA ASP A 3 0.19 -6.93 20.33
C ASP A 3 -0.60 -7.67 21.43
N THR A 4 -0.88 -8.94 21.24
CA THR A 4 -1.61 -9.79 22.22
C THR A 4 -0.84 -9.99 23.54
N GLN A 5 0.44 -9.59 23.59
CA GLN A 5 1.33 -9.65 24.76
C GLN A 5 1.58 -8.29 25.40
N GLY A 6 0.95 -7.21 24.88
CA GLY A 6 1.09 -5.85 25.39
C GLY A 6 2.39 -5.15 24.95
N GLN A 7 3.08 -5.67 23.93
CA GLN A 7 4.25 -5.04 23.30
C GLN A 7 3.84 -4.22 22.08
N ALA A 8 4.67 -3.23 21.71
CA ALA A 8 4.46 -2.51 20.45
C ALA A 8 4.52 -3.51 19.29
N LYS A 9 3.49 -3.51 18.44
CA LYS A 9 3.42 -4.39 17.28
C LYS A 9 4.57 -4.06 16.33
N GLU A 10 5.33 -5.08 15.94
CA GLU A 10 6.37 -4.93 14.93
C GLU A 10 5.80 -5.14 13.54
N TYR A 11 6.01 -4.16 12.67
CA TYR A 11 5.61 -4.20 11.26
C TYR A 11 6.80 -4.59 10.38
N SER A 12 7.29 -5.83 10.55
CA SER A 12 8.38 -6.32 9.72
C SER A 12 7.94 -6.46 8.26
N ARG A 13 8.91 -6.41 7.35
CA ARG A 13 8.67 -6.61 5.92
C ARG A 13 7.95 -7.94 5.67
N GLU A 14 8.38 -9.01 6.32
CA GLU A 14 7.82 -10.35 6.21
C GLU A 14 6.36 -10.37 6.64
N TYR A 15 6.03 -9.64 7.71
CA TYR A 15 4.65 -9.51 8.18
C TYR A 15 3.78 -8.82 7.13
N LEU A 16 4.22 -7.67 6.60
CA LEU A 16 3.46 -6.89 5.60
C LEU A 16 3.30 -7.66 4.28
N GLN A 17 4.35 -8.35 3.82
CA GLN A 17 4.27 -9.23 2.66
C GLN A 17 3.30 -10.40 2.87
N GLY A 18 3.28 -10.97 4.08
CA GLY A 18 2.33 -12.01 4.46
C GLY A 18 0.87 -11.57 4.36
N LEU A 19 0.57 -10.32 4.70
CA LEU A 19 -0.78 -9.75 4.51
C LEU A 19 -1.18 -9.69 3.03
N VAL A 20 -0.27 -9.26 2.16
CA VAL A 20 -0.52 -9.19 0.71
C VAL A 20 -0.70 -10.58 0.12
N LYS A 21 0.15 -11.53 0.53
CA LYS A 21 0.02 -12.94 0.11
C LYS A 21 -1.35 -13.50 0.48
N GLY A 22 -1.80 -13.31 1.72
CA GLY A 22 -3.13 -13.75 2.16
C GLY A 22 -4.27 -13.10 1.36
N TRP A 23 -4.11 -11.83 0.97
CA TRP A 23 -5.05 -11.17 0.09
C TRP A 23 -5.04 -11.79 -1.33
N MET A 24 -3.86 -12.03 -1.91
CA MET A 24 -3.74 -12.66 -3.24
C MET A 24 -4.38 -14.04 -3.27
N GLU A 25 -4.18 -14.85 -2.23
CA GLU A 25 -4.79 -16.16 -2.08
C GLU A 25 -6.33 -16.06 -1.98
N ALA A 26 -6.85 -15.15 -1.14
CA ALA A 26 -8.29 -14.95 -0.95
C ALA A 26 -9.01 -14.45 -2.23
N PHE A 27 -8.29 -13.72 -3.07
CA PHE A 27 -8.81 -13.18 -4.33
C PHE A 27 -8.48 -14.04 -5.54
N GLU A 28 -7.85 -15.21 -5.35
CA GLU A 28 -7.45 -16.09 -6.46
C GLU A 28 -6.69 -15.30 -7.54
N VAL A 29 -5.68 -14.52 -7.12
CA VAL A 29 -4.91 -13.66 -8.03
C VAL A 29 -4.00 -14.53 -8.89
N GLU A 30 -4.19 -14.45 -10.21
CA GLU A 30 -3.32 -15.13 -11.17
C GLU A 30 -2.00 -14.34 -11.35
N VAL A 31 -0.91 -15.07 -11.57
CA VAL A 31 0.39 -14.46 -11.84
C VAL A 31 0.34 -13.71 -13.18
N ASN A 32 0.53 -12.40 -13.10
CA ASN A 32 0.62 -11.51 -14.26
C ASN A 32 1.53 -10.31 -13.93
N LEU A 33 2.83 -10.49 -14.15
CA LEU A 33 3.83 -9.48 -13.82
C LEU A 33 3.66 -8.18 -14.62
N GLU A 34 3.21 -8.26 -15.88
CA GLU A 34 2.98 -7.07 -16.69
C GLU A 34 1.82 -6.22 -16.15
N LEU A 35 0.71 -6.86 -15.79
CA LEU A 35 -0.41 -6.17 -15.14
C LEU A 35 0.03 -5.58 -13.79
N GLN A 36 0.78 -6.35 -13.01
CA GLN A 36 1.23 -5.92 -11.68
C GLN A 36 2.18 -4.71 -11.78
N GLU A 37 3.09 -4.70 -12.76
CA GLU A 37 3.96 -3.55 -13.03
C GLU A 37 3.14 -2.32 -13.47
N SER A 38 2.14 -2.51 -14.32
CA SER A 38 1.22 -1.44 -14.73
C SER A 38 0.46 -0.84 -13.55
N LEU A 39 -0.02 -1.68 -12.63
CA LEU A 39 -0.68 -1.23 -11.40
C LEU A 39 0.29 -0.49 -10.48
N LEU A 40 1.54 -0.94 -10.38
CA LEU A 40 2.57 -0.28 -9.57
C LEU A 40 2.85 1.13 -10.06
N VAL A 41 2.92 1.33 -11.37
CA VAL A 41 3.07 2.66 -11.99
C VAL A 41 1.84 3.52 -11.72
N GLU A 42 0.63 2.98 -11.82
CA GLU A 42 -0.62 3.68 -11.53
C GLU A 42 -0.63 4.21 -10.09
N GLU A 43 -0.38 3.36 -9.09
CA GLU A 43 -0.38 3.75 -7.67
C GLU A 43 0.75 4.76 -7.37
N ALA A 44 1.92 4.62 -8.01
CA ALA A 44 3.02 5.57 -7.86
C ALA A 44 2.64 6.97 -8.37
N TYR A 45 1.94 7.06 -9.50
CA TYR A 45 1.44 8.35 -9.99
C TYR A 45 0.32 8.93 -9.12
N GLU A 46 -0.54 8.10 -8.53
CA GLU A 46 -1.55 8.55 -7.57
C GLU A 46 -0.89 9.19 -6.34
N LEU A 47 0.16 8.58 -5.80
CA LEU A 47 0.94 9.16 -4.69
C LEU A 47 1.62 10.48 -5.07
N ILE A 48 2.28 10.54 -6.22
CA ILE A 48 2.91 11.79 -6.72
C ILE A 48 1.84 12.88 -6.88
N TYR A 49 0.68 12.54 -7.42
CA TYR A 49 -0.43 13.49 -7.59
C TYR A 49 -0.91 14.06 -6.25
N VAL A 50 -1.02 13.23 -5.20
CA VAL A 50 -1.40 13.70 -3.86
C VAL A 50 -0.40 14.72 -3.33
N VAL A 51 0.91 14.47 -3.49
CA VAL A 51 1.95 15.40 -3.06
C VAL A 51 1.89 16.73 -3.82
N LEU A 52 1.64 16.69 -5.13
CA LEU A 52 1.57 17.90 -5.96
C LEU A 52 0.26 18.70 -5.78
N LYS A 53 -0.84 18.02 -5.48
CA LYS A 53 -2.17 18.62 -5.33
C LYS A 53 -2.30 19.47 -4.07
N HIS A 54 -1.62 19.09 -3.00
CA HIS A 54 -1.73 19.76 -1.70
C HIS A 54 -0.64 20.82 -1.51
N GLN A 55 -1.04 22.00 -0.97
CA GLN A 55 -0.12 23.12 -0.72
C GLN A 55 0.57 23.04 0.66
N GLY A 56 0.45 21.92 1.37
CA GLY A 56 1.05 21.73 2.68
C GLY A 56 0.49 20.49 3.39
N PRO A 57 1.06 20.13 4.55
CA PRO A 57 0.72 18.89 5.26
C PRO A 57 -0.55 19.05 6.11
N THR A 58 -1.70 19.27 5.48
CA THR A 58 -3.01 19.19 6.18
C THR A 58 -3.30 17.74 6.60
N ILE A 59 -4.19 17.55 7.56
CA ILE A 59 -4.58 16.21 8.00
C ILE A 59 -5.12 15.38 6.84
N GLU A 60 -5.92 15.98 5.95
CA GLU A 60 -6.43 15.35 4.75
C GLU A 60 -5.29 14.95 3.80
N ALA A 61 -4.34 15.86 3.55
CA ALA A 61 -3.18 15.58 2.69
C ALA A 61 -2.34 14.42 3.23
N ILE A 62 -2.07 14.40 4.55
CA ILE A 62 -1.33 13.34 5.21
C ILE A 62 -2.11 12.02 5.14
N SER A 63 -3.42 12.04 5.36
CA SER A 63 -4.26 10.84 5.26
C SER A 63 -4.27 10.25 3.84
N GLU A 64 -4.42 11.09 2.81
CA GLU A 64 -4.34 10.67 1.41
C GLU A 64 -2.94 10.12 1.09
N PHE A 65 -1.87 10.80 1.53
CA PHE A 65 -0.50 10.34 1.34
C PHE A 65 -0.26 8.96 1.95
N LEU A 66 -0.70 8.73 3.20
CA LEU A 66 -0.56 7.43 3.87
C LEU A 66 -1.27 6.32 3.10
N LYS A 67 -2.46 6.62 2.56
CA LYS A 67 -3.22 5.67 1.73
C LYS A 67 -2.46 5.31 0.46
N GLU A 68 -2.06 6.30 -0.35
CA GLU A 68 -1.42 6.04 -1.64
C GLU A 68 -0.02 5.41 -1.44
N ALA A 69 0.73 5.83 -0.42
CA ALA A 69 1.98 5.17 -0.08
C ALA A 69 1.76 3.68 0.27
N ALA A 70 0.72 3.37 1.05
CA ALA A 70 0.40 1.98 1.38
C ALA A 70 -0.05 1.18 0.15
N ASP A 71 -0.80 1.78 -0.79
CA ASP A 71 -1.22 1.12 -2.04
C ASP A 71 0.00 0.82 -2.95
N VAL A 72 0.97 1.74 -3.07
CA VAL A 72 2.25 1.47 -3.78
C VAL A 72 2.96 0.25 -3.20
N TYR A 73 3.13 0.19 -1.87
CA TYR A 73 3.80 -0.95 -1.23
C TYR A 73 2.97 -2.24 -1.33
N PHE A 74 1.64 -2.15 -1.30
CA PHE A 74 0.76 -3.28 -1.50
C PHE A 74 0.97 -3.93 -2.87
N VAL A 75 0.99 -3.12 -3.94
CA VAL A 75 1.21 -3.61 -5.30
C VAL A 75 2.65 -4.10 -5.48
N LEU A 76 3.65 -3.40 -4.91
CA LEU A 76 5.05 -3.81 -4.95
C LEU A 76 5.28 -5.18 -4.29
N PHE A 77 4.69 -5.42 -3.13
CA PHE A 77 4.79 -6.73 -2.46
C PHE A 77 4.08 -7.83 -3.24
N GLY A 78 2.96 -7.51 -3.90
CA GLY A 78 2.31 -8.42 -4.85
C GLY A 78 3.23 -8.78 -6.03
N TYR A 79 3.94 -7.81 -6.59
CA TYR A 79 4.92 -8.04 -7.64
C TYR A 79 6.04 -8.98 -7.18
N PHE A 80 6.61 -8.74 -6.00
CA PHE A 80 7.67 -9.61 -5.46
C PHE A 80 7.15 -11.03 -5.19
N GLN A 81 5.92 -11.18 -4.69
CA GLN A 81 5.32 -12.49 -4.47
C GLN A 81 5.16 -13.27 -5.79
N MET A 82 4.69 -12.62 -6.85
CA MET A 82 4.55 -13.23 -8.17
C MET A 82 5.91 -13.61 -8.79
N ALA A 83 6.91 -12.72 -8.68
CA ALA A 83 8.26 -12.99 -9.18
C ALA A 83 8.93 -14.17 -8.44
N GLU A 84 8.70 -14.30 -7.14
CA GLU A 84 9.18 -15.42 -6.34
C GLU A 84 8.52 -16.75 -6.76
N GLU A 85 7.21 -16.74 -7.01
CA GLU A 85 6.46 -17.92 -7.46
C GLU A 85 6.89 -18.42 -8.84
N THR A 86 7.23 -17.51 -9.76
CA THR A 86 7.70 -17.87 -11.11
C THR A 86 9.18 -18.24 -11.15
N GLY A 87 9.92 -17.89 -10.12
CA GLY A 87 11.40 -17.99 -10.12
C GLY A 87 12.05 -17.00 -11.09
N GLU A 88 11.30 -16.00 -11.58
CA GLU A 88 11.83 -14.97 -12.43
C GLU A 88 12.68 -13.98 -11.63
N ILE A 89 13.80 -13.54 -12.23
CA ILE A 89 14.55 -12.41 -11.68
C ILE A 89 13.67 -11.17 -11.82
N VAL A 90 13.44 -10.46 -10.71
CA VAL A 90 12.70 -9.18 -10.70
C VAL A 90 13.29 -8.25 -11.76
N SER A 91 12.58 -8.10 -12.87
CA SER A 91 12.98 -7.26 -14.00
C SER A 91 11.95 -6.16 -14.22
N ILE A 92 11.96 -5.19 -13.30
CA ILE A 92 11.14 -3.99 -13.43
C ILE A 92 11.74 -3.10 -14.55
N SER A 93 10.91 -2.55 -15.41
CA SER A 93 11.35 -1.66 -16.50
C SER A 93 12.07 -0.41 -15.96
N ASP A 94 12.96 0.18 -16.74
CA ASP A 94 13.72 1.36 -16.30
C ASP A 94 12.80 2.57 -16.04
N ASN A 95 11.73 2.72 -16.82
CA ASN A 95 10.72 3.75 -16.56
C ASN A 95 10.03 3.55 -15.20
N THR A 96 9.64 2.32 -14.85
CA THR A 96 9.05 2.01 -13.56
C THR A 96 10.02 2.27 -12.42
N LYS A 97 11.32 1.93 -12.60
CA LYS A 97 12.35 2.24 -11.61
C LYS A 97 12.47 3.74 -11.32
N GLU A 98 12.47 4.59 -12.35
CA GLU A 98 12.53 6.06 -12.17
C GLU A 98 11.35 6.59 -11.37
N VAL A 99 10.14 6.12 -11.66
CA VAL A 99 8.94 6.50 -10.90
C VAL A 99 9.04 6.04 -9.45
N LEU A 100 9.46 4.79 -9.21
CA LEU A 100 9.63 4.24 -7.86
C LEU A 100 10.71 4.96 -7.06
N TYR A 101 11.84 5.36 -7.68
CA TYR A 101 12.86 6.16 -6.99
C TYR A 101 12.28 7.47 -6.48
N THR A 102 11.49 8.16 -7.30
CA THR A 102 10.80 9.40 -6.88
C THR A 102 9.89 9.16 -5.68
N VAL A 103 9.10 8.10 -5.72
CA VAL A 103 8.18 7.71 -4.63
C VAL A 103 8.96 7.38 -3.36
N PHE A 104 10.01 6.56 -3.45
CA PHE A 104 10.81 6.17 -2.29
C PHE A 104 11.52 7.36 -1.65
N GLU A 105 12.01 8.33 -2.43
CA GLU A 105 12.57 9.56 -1.89
C GLU A 105 11.52 10.37 -1.12
N MET A 106 10.30 10.48 -1.64
CA MET A 106 9.19 11.17 -0.94
C MET A 106 8.85 10.49 0.39
N VAL A 107 8.71 9.16 0.39
CA VAL A 107 8.39 8.39 1.61
C VAL A 107 9.54 8.45 2.61
N ALA A 108 10.79 8.32 2.15
CA ALA A 108 11.97 8.36 3.01
C ALA A 108 12.12 9.69 3.74
N GLN A 109 11.79 10.81 3.14
CA GLN A 109 11.85 12.12 3.80
C GLN A 109 10.93 12.18 5.02
N ILE A 110 9.76 11.52 4.98
CA ILE A 110 8.83 11.48 6.11
C ILE A 110 9.33 10.53 7.19
N VAL A 111 9.85 9.36 6.81
CA VAL A 111 10.40 8.38 7.75
C VAL A 111 11.63 8.93 8.50
N LEU A 112 12.46 9.75 7.85
CA LEU A 112 13.66 10.34 8.46
C LEU A 112 13.35 11.33 9.60
N LEU A 113 12.12 11.85 9.71
CA LEU A 113 11.75 12.79 10.77
C LEU A 113 11.66 12.11 12.15
N ASP A 114 11.06 10.93 12.21
CA ASP A 114 11.05 10.05 13.39
C ASP A 114 10.83 8.59 12.91
N PRO A 115 11.89 7.81 12.69
CA PRO A 115 11.78 6.48 12.11
C PRO A 115 10.87 5.53 12.91
N VAL A 116 10.97 5.54 14.24
CA VAL A 116 10.24 4.60 15.09
C VAL A 116 8.75 4.89 15.08
N VAL A 117 8.35 6.15 15.21
CA VAL A 117 6.92 6.54 15.21
C VAL A 117 6.33 6.38 13.82
N ASN A 118 7.09 6.74 12.80
CA ASN A 118 6.61 6.72 11.41
C ASN A 118 6.48 5.29 10.88
N ASP A 119 7.39 4.38 11.24
CA ASP A 119 7.25 2.95 10.93
C ASP A 119 5.98 2.36 11.54
N GLN A 120 5.65 2.71 12.78
CA GLN A 120 4.42 2.26 13.43
C GLN A 120 3.18 2.84 12.75
N ILE A 121 3.19 4.12 12.40
CA ILE A 121 2.07 4.78 11.71
C ILE A 121 1.89 4.20 10.31
N PHE A 122 2.98 4.04 9.55
CA PHE A 122 2.92 3.48 8.22
C PHE A 122 2.45 2.01 8.24
N GLY A 123 2.99 1.19 9.13
CA GLY A 123 2.60 -0.21 9.27
C GLY A 123 1.11 -0.36 9.61
N GLU A 124 0.59 0.49 10.50
CA GLU A 124 -0.84 0.53 10.83
C GLU A 124 -1.70 1.01 9.65
N ALA A 125 -1.24 2.01 8.89
CA ALA A 125 -1.91 2.47 7.68
C ALA A 125 -1.97 1.36 6.64
N PHE A 126 -0.87 0.65 6.42
CA PHE A 126 -0.79 -0.48 5.51
C PHE A 126 -1.78 -1.60 5.88
N GLU A 127 -1.85 -2.01 7.15
CA GLU A 127 -2.85 -2.99 7.60
C GLU A 127 -4.28 -2.55 7.29
N ARG A 128 -4.61 -1.28 7.56
CA ARG A 128 -5.94 -0.74 7.28
C ARG A 128 -6.25 -0.70 5.79
N VAL A 129 -5.26 -0.43 4.94
CA VAL A 129 -5.39 -0.50 3.48
C VAL A 129 -5.60 -1.94 3.02
N VAL A 130 -4.84 -2.91 3.55
CA VAL A 130 -5.06 -4.33 3.26
C VAL A 130 -6.45 -4.77 3.69
N ALA A 131 -6.89 -4.40 4.89
CA ALA A 131 -8.24 -4.70 5.39
C ALA A 131 -9.32 -4.07 4.49
N SER A 132 -9.12 -2.84 4.02
CA SER A 132 -9.99 -2.20 3.03
C SER A 132 -10.00 -2.97 1.70
N ASN A 133 -8.83 -3.39 1.21
CA ASN A 133 -8.71 -4.17 -0.01
C ASN A 133 -9.41 -5.54 0.10
N MET A 134 -9.46 -6.16 1.28
CA MET A 134 -10.25 -7.37 1.54
C MET A 134 -11.75 -7.15 1.33
N THR A 135 -12.26 -5.92 1.47
CA THR A 135 -13.67 -5.60 1.24
C THR A 135 -14.04 -5.43 -0.24
N LYS A 136 -13.09 -5.54 -1.18
CA LYS A 136 -13.35 -5.49 -2.62
C LYS A 136 -14.10 -6.72 -3.16
N LEU A 137 -14.35 -7.73 -2.33
CA LEU A 137 -15.18 -8.87 -2.71
C LEU A 137 -16.62 -8.41 -2.99
N GLY A 138 -17.18 -8.88 -4.11
CA GLY A 138 -18.58 -8.65 -4.45
C GLY A 138 -19.55 -9.46 -3.58
N ASP A 139 -20.86 -9.31 -3.83
CA ASP A 139 -21.95 -9.90 -3.02
C ASP A 139 -21.89 -11.43 -2.91
N ALA A 140 -21.28 -12.11 -3.90
CA ALA A 140 -21.08 -13.55 -3.90
C ALA A 140 -19.80 -14.01 -3.18
N GLY A 141 -19.08 -13.11 -2.51
CA GLY A 141 -17.78 -13.39 -1.91
C GLY A 141 -16.66 -13.64 -2.94
N LYS A 142 -16.87 -13.20 -4.19
CA LYS A 142 -15.91 -13.35 -5.29
C LYS A 142 -15.39 -12.00 -5.75
N PRO A 143 -14.12 -11.91 -6.24
CA PRO A 143 -13.59 -10.69 -6.80
C PRO A 143 -14.33 -10.29 -8.08
N VAL A 144 -14.61 -8.99 -8.21
CA VAL A 144 -15.08 -8.39 -9.46
C VAL A 144 -13.86 -7.90 -10.22
N ARG A 145 -13.71 -8.34 -11.49
CA ARG A 145 -12.57 -7.97 -12.34
C ARG A 145 -13.04 -7.19 -13.56
N ASN A 146 -12.21 -6.27 -14.04
CA ASN A 146 -12.40 -5.67 -15.37
C ASN A 146 -11.83 -6.60 -16.48
N GLU A 147 -11.91 -6.14 -17.72
CA GLU A 147 -11.42 -6.89 -18.90
C GLU A 147 -9.91 -7.15 -18.86
N ALA A 148 -9.13 -6.29 -18.21
CA ALA A 148 -7.68 -6.45 -18.03
C ALA A 148 -7.30 -7.35 -16.83
N GLY A 149 -8.29 -7.89 -16.07
CA GLY A 149 -8.06 -8.72 -14.90
C GLY A 149 -7.86 -7.93 -13.59
N LYS A 150 -7.84 -6.58 -13.61
CA LYS A 150 -7.74 -5.74 -12.41
C LYS A 150 -8.95 -5.96 -11.51
N ILE A 151 -8.70 -6.16 -10.19
CA ILE A 151 -9.75 -6.28 -9.18
C ILE A 151 -10.37 -4.92 -8.92
N MET A 152 -11.68 -4.85 -9.08
CA MET A 152 -12.48 -3.63 -8.95
C MET A 152 -13.12 -3.51 -7.57
N LYS A 153 -13.45 -2.30 -7.17
CA LYS A 153 -14.25 -2.04 -5.96
C LYS A 153 -15.66 -2.57 -6.19
N GLY A 154 -16.08 -3.56 -5.40
CA GLY A 154 -17.44 -4.09 -5.41
C GLY A 154 -18.37 -3.25 -4.53
N SER A 155 -19.64 -3.69 -4.41
CA SER A 155 -20.67 -3.05 -3.57
C SER A 155 -20.32 -3.00 -2.08
N ASN A 156 -19.51 -3.94 -1.62
CA ASN A 156 -19.09 -4.07 -0.22
C ASN A 156 -17.79 -3.31 0.11
N TYR A 157 -17.21 -2.58 -0.85
CA TYR A 157 -15.97 -1.86 -0.63
C TYR A 157 -16.11 -0.79 0.46
N VAL A 158 -15.23 -0.85 1.45
CA VAL A 158 -15.11 0.14 2.53
C VAL A 158 -13.71 0.77 2.44
N ALA A 159 -13.66 2.09 2.24
CA ALA A 159 -12.39 2.81 2.21
C ALA A 159 -11.67 2.77 3.57
N PRO A 160 -10.31 2.77 3.60
CA PRO A 160 -9.58 2.79 4.85
C PRO A 160 -9.77 4.14 5.57
N TYR A 161 -9.97 4.09 6.89
CA TYR A 161 -10.00 5.29 7.73
C TYR A 161 -8.61 5.56 8.28
N LEU A 162 -7.98 6.68 7.91
CA LEU A 162 -6.58 7.00 8.24
C LEU A 162 -6.41 8.38 8.90
N ILE A 163 -7.49 9.10 9.20
CA ILE A 163 -7.43 10.46 9.76
C ILE A 163 -6.71 10.48 11.12
N ASP A 164 -6.99 9.52 12.01
CA ASP A 164 -6.33 9.41 13.30
C ASP A 164 -4.82 9.16 13.20
N LEU A 165 -4.39 8.43 12.17
CA LEU A 165 -2.96 8.22 11.87
C LEU A 165 -2.32 9.51 11.33
N ALA A 166 -3.03 10.23 10.46
CA ALA A 166 -2.59 11.52 9.96
C ALA A 166 -2.43 12.56 11.08
N GLU A 167 -3.34 12.57 12.05
CA GLU A 167 -3.22 13.43 13.24
C GLU A 167 -2.00 13.06 14.11
N ARG A 168 -1.71 11.77 14.27
CA ARG A 168 -0.52 11.29 15.00
C ARG A 168 0.75 11.68 14.26
N LEU A 169 0.82 11.47 12.94
CA LEU A 169 1.97 11.85 12.12
C LEU A 169 2.20 13.36 12.11
N SER A 170 1.15 14.16 11.97
CA SER A 170 1.24 15.63 12.02
C SER A 170 1.85 16.14 13.33
N LYS A 171 1.58 15.48 14.46
CA LYS A 171 2.16 15.84 15.76
C LYS A 171 3.65 15.47 15.88
N SER A 172 4.14 14.50 15.12
CA SER A 172 5.55 14.10 15.09
C SER A 172 6.40 15.00 14.18
N ILE A 173 5.76 15.74 13.27
CA ILE A 173 6.42 16.64 12.31
C ILE A 173 6.57 18.07 12.89
N ASN A 174 5.75 18.46 13.87
CA ASN A 174 5.75 19.77 14.53
C ASN A 174 6.47 19.73 15.88
#